data_391fdb63ec63498f8111b0f469d9b5ae
#
_entry.id   391fdb63ec63498f8111b0f469d9b5ae
#
_cell.length_a   1.000
_cell.length_b   1.000
_cell.length_c   1.000
_cell.angle_alpha   90.00
_cell.angle_beta   90.00
_cell.angle_gamma   90.00
#
_symmetry.space_group_name_H-M   'P 1'
#
loop_
_entity.id
_entity.type
_entity.pdbx_description
1 polymer ?
#
loop_
_entity_poly.entity_id
_entity_poly.type
_entity_poly.pdbx_seq_one_letter_code
_entity_poly.pdbx_strand_id
1 'polypeptide(L)'
;MRIIGNDEITARKVQAVASGALASGDTVIVNADGTVSVAAETAFSQVVGSNAVFESATTTQTCAAYDANSNKVVVVFVDSADSSKGKAVVGTISGTSITFGATATWHANNTNFVDMVYHAASQKVVIVYYDGDNSGYGTSVVGTVSGTTISFGSTVIFNSAFTGTSHLAYDSSAEKVVVAYRTTSDVGKAQVGTVSGTNISWGTAANYNAGVTGPAISCAYDINANKTVVAYKDEGNSSAGSAAVGTVSGTDISFGSEVVFETSTTDNISVGYDSSSQKVVIAYRDRGNSDFGTAIVGTVSGTSISFGDAAVFEAAHTKQSDVTENPAAGFVNIFYVDNADSSKGKFVTATVSGTSLAFSAVTTLTSGSSSGLNGAYDSASEQTAFVYIDSASSSHGTAVVVRNAYTSTNLTAENYIGIASNGYATGQAATINVKGFIDDNQSSLTAGQS
;
A
#
# COMPACT_ATOMS: atom_id res chain seq x y z
N MET A 1 33.75 36.48 6.59
CA MET A 1 33.39 35.19 7.18
C MET A 1 34.68 34.59 7.78
N ARG A 2 34.78 34.59 9.09
CA ARG A 2 35.99 34.16 9.81
C ARG A 2 35.77 32.68 10.15
N ILE A 3 36.55 31.81 9.50
CA ILE A 3 36.63 30.40 9.89
C ILE A 3 37.38 30.38 11.22
N ILE A 4 36.69 30.19 12.31
CA ILE A 4 37.27 30.02 13.62
C ILE A 4 37.36 28.53 13.88
N GLY A 5 38.61 28.06 14.12
CA GLY A 5 38.89 26.77 14.69
C GLY A 5 39.15 25.68 13.66
N ASN A 6 40.40 25.59 13.23
CA ASN A 6 41.00 24.31 12.96
C ASN A 6 41.50 23.74 14.27
N ASP A 7 40.55 23.41 15.17
CA ASP A 7 40.88 22.49 16.25
C ASP A 7 41.17 21.15 15.56
N GLU A 8 42.33 20.56 15.82
CA GLU A 8 42.60 19.16 15.48
C GLU A 8 41.36 18.39 15.92
N ILE A 9 40.66 17.79 14.95
CA ILE A 9 39.52 16.93 15.23
C ILE A 9 40.13 15.71 15.90
N THR A 10 40.26 15.79 17.25
CA THR A 10 40.62 14.64 18.07
C THR A 10 39.55 13.60 17.76
N ALA A 11 39.93 12.53 17.08
CA ALA A 11 39.06 11.41 16.75
C ALA A 11 38.27 11.03 18.00
N ARG A 12 36.98 11.28 18.00
CA ARG A 12 36.12 10.96 19.13
C ARG A 12 36.03 9.45 19.20
N LYS A 13 36.54 8.89 20.30
CA LYS A 13 36.49 7.47 20.59
C LYS A 13 35.58 7.26 21.80
N VAL A 14 34.74 6.25 21.69
CA VAL A 14 33.92 5.78 22.81
C VAL A 14 34.35 4.37 23.15
N GLN A 15 34.32 4.02 24.45
CA GLN A 15 34.54 2.65 24.92
C GLN A 15 33.22 2.06 25.40
N ALA A 16 32.93 0.83 24.98
CA ALA A 16 31.77 0.06 25.38
C ALA A 16 32.16 -1.43 25.43
N VAL A 17 31.39 -2.23 26.16
CA VAL A 17 31.63 -3.67 26.24
C VAL A 17 31.02 -4.33 24.98
N ALA A 18 31.80 -5.15 24.29
CA ALA A 18 31.33 -5.91 23.15
C ALA A 18 30.42 -7.07 23.58
N SER A 19 29.18 -7.13 23.13
CA SER A 19 28.24 -8.24 23.38
C SER A 19 28.47 -9.44 22.45
N GLY A 20 29.27 -9.26 21.39
CA GLY A 20 29.73 -10.27 20.45
C GLY A 20 31.11 -9.93 19.92
N ALA A 21 31.72 -10.81 19.13
CA ALA A 21 32.99 -10.52 18.47
C ALA A 21 32.79 -9.35 17.47
N LEU A 22 33.74 -8.40 17.46
CA LEU A 22 33.80 -7.29 16.52
C LEU A 22 35.08 -7.44 15.69
N ALA A 23 35.01 -7.17 14.40
CA ALA A 23 36.19 -7.00 13.56
C ALA A 23 36.52 -5.50 13.38
N SER A 24 37.75 -5.19 13.00
CA SER A 24 38.13 -3.83 12.65
C SER A 24 37.35 -3.38 11.42
N GLY A 25 36.71 -2.21 11.48
CA GLY A 25 35.89 -1.69 10.41
C GLY A 25 34.40 -2.06 10.52
N ASP A 26 34.00 -2.90 11.47
CA ASP A 26 32.57 -3.23 11.65
C ASP A 26 31.77 -1.98 12.04
N THR A 27 30.63 -1.80 11.39
CA THR A 27 29.58 -0.87 11.82
C THR A 27 28.98 -1.36 13.14
N VAL A 28 28.96 -0.50 14.15
CA VAL A 28 28.62 -0.87 15.53
C VAL A 28 27.39 -0.13 16.00
N ILE A 29 26.49 -0.86 16.64
CA ILE A 29 25.27 -0.35 17.28
C ILE A 29 25.35 -0.51 18.80
N VAL A 30 24.60 0.34 19.54
CA VAL A 30 24.38 0.22 20.98
C VAL A 30 23.16 -0.65 21.22
N ASN A 31 23.32 -1.67 22.06
CA ASN A 31 22.22 -2.51 22.53
C ASN A 31 21.50 -1.84 23.71
N ALA A 32 20.27 -2.29 24.00
CA ALA A 32 19.45 -1.75 25.09
C ALA A 32 20.11 -1.88 26.49
N ASP A 33 21.03 -2.82 26.67
CA ASP A 33 21.79 -3.04 27.90
C ASP A 33 23.09 -2.20 28.02
N GLY A 34 23.32 -1.31 27.02
CA GLY A 34 24.51 -0.46 26.96
C GLY A 34 25.76 -1.15 26.40
N THR A 35 25.70 -2.42 26.02
CA THR A 35 26.77 -3.10 25.29
C THR A 35 26.72 -2.71 23.80
N VAL A 36 27.74 -3.11 23.04
CA VAL A 36 27.82 -2.87 21.61
C VAL A 36 27.95 -4.16 20.82
N SER A 37 27.33 -4.23 19.66
CA SER A 37 27.42 -5.33 18.72
C SER A 37 27.58 -4.84 17.27
N VAL A 38 27.95 -5.75 16.38
CA VAL A 38 27.95 -5.47 14.95
C VAL A 38 26.52 -5.17 14.50
N ALA A 39 26.35 -4.17 13.62
CA ALA A 39 25.11 -4.02 12.89
C ALA A 39 24.89 -5.27 12.03
N ALA A 40 23.87 -6.03 12.36
CA ALA A 40 23.58 -7.31 11.71
C ALA A 40 22.51 -7.13 10.65
N GLU A 41 22.70 -7.82 9.54
CA GLU A 41 21.67 -7.99 8.50
C GLU A 41 21.01 -9.36 8.67
N THR A 42 19.69 -9.37 8.59
CA THR A 42 18.90 -10.59 8.57
C THR A 42 18.20 -10.71 7.22
N ALA A 43 18.58 -11.73 6.45
CA ALA A 43 17.93 -12.03 5.19
C ALA A 43 16.67 -12.87 5.43
N PHE A 44 15.54 -12.39 4.97
CA PHE A 44 14.28 -13.13 4.93
C PHE A 44 14.06 -13.66 3.51
N SER A 45 13.73 -14.95 3.42
CA SER A 45 13.31 -15.54 2.13
C SER A 45 11.81 -15.32 1.91
N GLN A 46 11.42 -15.24 0.64
CA GLN A 46 10.01 -15.20 0.28
C GLN A 46 9.31 -16.50 0.69
N VAL A 47 8.15 -16.36 1.31
CA VAL A 47 7.28 -17.48 1.68
C VAL A 47 5.84 -17.13 1.31
N VAL A 48 5.19 -18.01 0.56
CA VAL A 48 3.76 -17.96 0.30
C VAL A 48 3.08 -18.95 1.24
N GLY A 49 2.16 -18.46 2.06
CA GLY A 49 1.42 -19.28 3.02
C GLY A 49 0.36 -20.17 2.37
N SER A 50 -0.39 -20.88 3.19
CA SER A 50 -1.53 -21.66 2.73
C SER A 50 -2.77 -20.78 2.54
N ASN A 51 -3.62 -21.15 1.61
CA ASN A 51 -4.93 -20.52 1.41
C ASN A 51 -5.81 -20.71 2.63
N ALA A 52 -6.50 -19.65 3.03
CA ALA A 52 -7.49 -19.64 4.09
C ALA A 52 -8.82 -19.10 3.54
N VAL A 53 -9.86 -19.91 3.57
CA VAL A 53 -11.19 -19.51 3.12
C VAL A 53 -11.86 -18.69 4.23
N PHE A 54 -12.29 -17.45 3.91
CA PHE A 54 -13.05 -16.60 4.83
C PHE A 54 -14.55 -16.65 4.53
N GLU A 55 -14.94 -17.02 3.29
CA GLU A 55 -16.33 -17.23 2.90
C GLU A 55 -16.43 -18.41 1.94
N SER A 56 -17.23 -19.41 2.29
CA SER A 56 -17.41 -20.62 1.48
C SER A 56 -18.61 -20.54 0.52
N ALA A 57 -19.36 -19.45 0.58
CA ALA A 57 -20.41 -19.14 -0.39
C ALA A 57 -19.83 -18.34 -1.57
N THR A 58 -20.62 -18.21 -2.64
CA THR A 58 -20.21 -17.42 -3.82
C THR A 58 -19.99 -15.97 -3.44
N THR A 59 -18.74 -15.55 -3.49
CA THR A 59 -18.29 -14.20 -3.19
C THR A 59 -18.05 -13.45 -4.50
N THR A 60 -18.41 -12.19 -4.54
CA THR A 60 -18.03 -11.22 -5.59
C THR A 60 -17.42 -10.01 -4.91
N GLN A 61 -16.44 -9.38 -5.49
CA GLN A 61 -15.77 -8.20 -4.94
C GLN A 61 -15.23 -8.41 -3.52
N THR A 62 -13.96 -8.18 -3.36
CA THR A 62 -13.27 -8.19 -2.07
C THR A 62 -12.41 -6.95 -1.95
N CYS A 63 -12.26 -6.44 -0.73
CA CYS A 63 -11.29 -5.42 -0.38
C CYS A 63 -10.74 -5.72 1.02
N ALA A 64 -9.48 -5.39 1.27
CA ALA A 64 -8.83 -5.60 2.54
C ALA A 64 -8.11 -4.34 3.02
N ALA A 65 -8.10 -4.14 4.35
CA ALA A 65 -7.30 -3.10 4.98
C ALA A 65 -6.71 -3.62 6.30
N TYR A 66 -5.56 -3.11 6.66
CA TYR A 66 -4.94 -3.44 7.94
C TYR A 66 -5.32 -2.40 9.00
N ASP A 67 -5.91 -2.87 10.09
CA ASP A 67 -6.18 -2.10 11.30
C ASP A 67 -4.95 -2.17 12.23
N ALA A 68 -4.13 -1.14 12.19
CA ALA A 68 -2.90 -1.05 12.97
C ALA A 68 -3.14 -0.93 14.48
N ASN A 69 -4.33 -0.50 14.92
CA ASN A 69 -4.66 -0.41 16.34
C ASN A 69 -4.92 -1.80 16.96
N SER A 70 -5.62 -2.66 16.24
CA SER A 70 -5.95 -4.01 16.70
C SER A 70 -4.98 -5.07 16.21
N ASN A 71 -4.05 -4.73 15.32
CA ASN A 71 -3.17 -5.65 14.58
C ASN A 71 -3.98 -6.75 13.88
N LYS A 72 -4.93 -6.32 13.04
CA LYS A 72 -5.85 -7.20 12.32
C LYS A 72 -5.99 -6.80 10.86
N VAL A 73 -6.20 -7.79 10.02
CA VAL A 73 -6.65 -7.58 8.64
C VAL A 73 -8.17 -7.61 8.61
N VAL A 74 -8.79 -6.55 8.13
CA VAL A 74 -10.23 -6.52 7.88
C VAL A 74 -10.46 -6.83 6.41
N VAL A 75 -11.34 -7.77 6.11
CA VAL A 75 -11.77 -8.10 4.75
C VAL A 75 -13.24 -7.78 4.62
N VAL A 76 -13.60 -6.98 3.61
CA VAL A 76 -14.98 -6.74 3.21
C VAL A 76 -15.25 -7.42 1.87
N PHE A 77 -16.46 -7.93 1.70
CA PHE A 77 -16.83 -8.67 0.51
C PHE A 77 -18.34 -8.64 0.26
N VAL A 78 -18.74 -9.02 -0.94
CA VAL A 78 -20.14 -9.19 -1.32
C VAL A 78 -20.45 -10.67 -1.39
N ASP A 79 -21.39 -11.13 -0.56
CA ASP A 79 -21.90 -12.51 -0.59
C ASP A 79 -23.08 -12.60 -1.57
N SER A 80 -22.78 -13.03 -2.79
CA SER A 80 -23.80 -13.15 -3.85
C SER A 80 -24.77 -14.30 -3.61
N ALA A 81 -24.41 -15.30 -2.83
CA ALA A 81 -25.29 -16.40 -2.46
C ALA A 81 -26.33 -15.99 -1.42
N ASP A 82 -26.08 -14.88 -0.69
CA ASP A 82 -26.97 -14.34 0.33
C ASP A 82 -27.47 -12.93 -0.08
N SER A 83 -28.21 -12.84 -1.17
CA SER A 83 -28.82 -11.58 -1.67
C SER A 83 -27.83 -10.45 -1.96
N SER A 84 -26.58 -10.75 -2.27
CA SER A 84 -25.49 -9.79 -2.44
C SER A 84 -25.30 -8.88 -1.22
N LYS A 85 -25.37 -9.46 -0.04
CA LYS A 85 -25.10 -8.73 1.21
C LYS A 85 -23.66 -8.24 1.28
N GLY A 86 -23.49 -7.05 1.82
CA GLY A 86 -22.20 -6.55 2.25
C GLY A 86 -21.79 -7.17 3.58
N LYS A 87 -20.73 -7.94 3.59
CA LYS A 87 -20.20 -8.66 4.76
C LYS A 87 -18.75 -8.29 5.03
N ALA A 88 -18.34 -8.45 6.28
CA ALA A 88 -16.94 -8.27 6.68
C ALA A 88 -16.51 -9.36 7.65
N VAL A 89 -15.21 -9.64 7.65
CA VAL A 89 -14.57 -10.58 8.57
C VAL A 89 -13.23 -10.03 9.04
N VAL A 90 -12.82 -10.38 10.26
CA VAL A 90 -11.56 -9.92 10.86
C VAL A 90 -10.56 -11.07 10.89
N GLY A 91 -9.43 -10.89 10.24
CA GLY A 91 -8.34 -11.85 10.15
C GLY A 91 -7.22 -11.57 11.14
N THR A 92 -6.62 -12.63 11.67
CA THR A 92 -5.41 -12.59 12.49
C THR A 92 -4.29 -13.33 11.80
N ILE A 93 -3.20 -12.64 11.48
CA ILE A 93 -2.00 -13.25 10.91
C ILE A 93 -1.15 -13.85 12.04
N SER A 94 -0.64 -15.05 11.80
CA SER A 94 0.33 -15.73 12.66
C SER A 94 1.30 -16.55 11.80
N GLY A 95 2.56 -16.15 11.78
CA GLY A 95 3.48 -16.64 10.75
C GLY A 95 2.91 -16.32 9.36
N THR A 96 2.96 -17.25 8.43
CA THR A 96 2.38 -17.09 7.08
C THR A 96 0.94 -17.65 6.97
N SER A 97 0.24 -17.77 8.08
CA SER A 97 -1.16 -18.21 8.12
C SER A 97 -2.06 -17.07 8.57
N ILE A 98 -3.31 -17.08 8.11
CA ILE A 98 -4.35 -16.17 8.58
C ILE A 98 -5.57 -16.98 9.03
N THR A 99 -6.16 -16.58 10.15
CA THR A 99 -7.40 -17.16 10.68
C THR A 99 -8.45 -16.08 10.83
N PHE A 100 -9.70 -16.41 10.60
CA PHE A 100 -10.79 -15.45 10.57
C PHE A 100 -11.77 -15.65 11.73
N GLY A 101 -12.30 -14.52 12.24
CA GLY A 101 -13.38 -14.49 13.20
C GLY A 101 -14.75 -14.71 12.57
N ALA A 102 -15.80 -14.38 13.31
CA ALA A 102 -17.17 -14.46 12.79
C ALA A 102 -17.45 -13.35 11.76
N THR A 103 -18.16 -13.69 10.70
CA THR A 103 -18.64 -12.76 9.68
C THR A 103 -19.72 -11.83 10.25
N ALA A 104 -19.65 -10.54 9.93
CA ALA A 104 -20.62 -9.52 10.28
C ALA A 104 -21.20 -8.88 9.02
N THR A 105 -22.51 -8.62 9.00
CA THR A 105 -23.20 -7.97 7.89
C THR A 105 -23.30 -6.47 8.15
N TRP A 106 -22.87 -5.65 7.18
CA TRP A 106 -22.99 -4.19 7.25
C TRP A 106 -24.01 -3.62 6.27
N HIS A 107 -24.41 -4.39 5.25
CA HIS A 107 -25.51 -4.04 4.35
C HIS A 107 -26.34 -5.27 3.98
N ALA A 108 -27.66 -5.13 3.95
CA ALA A 108 -28.57 -6.28 3.94
C ALA A 108 -28.80 -6.88 2.56
N ASN A 109 -28.64 -6.13 1.47
CA ASN A 109 -28.92 -6.60 0.10
C ASN A 109 -28.17 -5.79 -0.95
N ASN A 110 -28.08 -6.31 -2.17
CA ASN A 110 -27.74 -5.62 -3.43
C ASN A 110 -26.55 -4.63 -3.34
N THR A 111 -25.46 -5.08 -2.78
CA THR A 111 -24.21 -4.34 -2.62
C THR A 111 -23.31 -4.54 -3.82
N ASN A 112 -22.66 -3.47 -4.30
CA ASN A 112 -21.64 -3.53 -5.35
C ASN A 112 -20.56 -2.46 -5.16
N PHE A 113 -19.47 -2.53 -5.92
CA PHE A 113 -18.37 -1.55 -5.96
C PHE A 113 -17.85 -1.17 -4.57
N VAL A 114 -17.49 -2.21 -3.80
CA VAL A 114 -17.02 -2.06 -2.43
C VAL A 114 -15.57 -1.65 -2.40
N ASP A 115 -15.25 -0.64 -1.61
CA ASP A 115 -13.88 -0.30 -1.23
C ASP A 115 -13.77 0.08 0.24
N MET A 116 -12.56 -0.03 0.82
CA MET A 116 -12.33 0.18 2.25
C MET A 116 -10.96 0.78 2.51
N VAL A 117 -10.89 1.67 3.50
CA VAL A 117 -9.63 2.19 4.02
C VAL A 117 -9.63 2.19 5.56
N TYR A 118 -8.44 2.00 6.14
CA TYR A 118 -8.24 2.20 7.58
C TYR A 118 -7.97 3.68 7.87
N HIS A 119 -8.78 4.27 8.76
CA HIS A 119 -8.65 5.64 9.24
C HIS A 119 -7.89 5.64 10.57
N ALA A 120 -6.58 5.85 10.53
CA ALA A 120 -5.69 5.69 11.67
C ALA A 120 -6.04 6.62 12.86
N ALA A 121 -6.39 7.89 12.61
CA ALA A 121 -6.69 8.84 13.67
C ALA A 121 -7.90 8.44 14.53
N SER A 122 -8.93 7.83 13.94
CA SER A 122 -10.10 7.36 14.68
C SER A 122 -10.04 5.88 15.05
N GLN A 123 -9.04 5.13 14.53
CA GLN A 123 -8.91 3.68 14.71
C GLN A 123 -10.14 2.93 14.19
N LYS A 124 -10.60 3.28 13.00
CA LYS A 124 -11.80 2.74 12.36
C LYS A 124 -11.48 2.34 10.92
N VAL A 125 -12.32 1.47 10.36
CA VAL A 125 -12.38 1.28 8.91
C VAL A 125 -13.55 2.07 8.33
N VAL A 126 -13.35 2.64 7.16
CA VAL A 126 -14.40 3.29 6.38
C VAL A 126 -14.63 2.46 5.13
N ILE A 127 -15.88 2.08 4.91
CA ILE A 127 -16.32 1.31 3.74
C ILE A 127 -17.21 2.21 2.90
N VAL A 128 -16.99 2.20 1.59
CA VAL A 128 -17.91 2.81 0.61
C VAL A 128 -18.43 1.74 -0.33
N TYR A 129 -19.64 1.95 -0.84
CA TYR A 129 -20.29 0.98 -1.70
C TYR A 129 -21.42 1.61 -2.53
N TYR A 130 -21.78 0.92 -3.59
CA TYR A 130 -23.00 1.13 -4.34
C TYR A 130 -24.16 0.46 -3.61
N ASP A 131 -25.17 1.24 -3.22
CA ASP A 131 -26.39 0.76 -2.55
C ASP A 131 -27.50 0.55 -3.60
N GLY A 132 -27.61 -0.68 -4.07
CA GLY A 132 -28.60 -1.03 -5.11
C GLY A 132 -30.04 -0.98 -4.63
N ASP A 133 -30.28 -1.12 -3.33
CA ASP A 133 -31.63 -0.96 -2.74
C ASP A 133 -32.06 0.50 -2.71
N ASN A 134 -31.10 1.43 -2.78
CA ASN A 134 -31.33 2.86 -2.79
C ASN A 134 -30.93 3.47 -4.14
N SER A 135 -31.43 2.92 -5.24
CA SER A 135 -31.19 3.43 -6.61
C SER A 135 -29.73 3.55 -7.00
N GLY A 136 -28.85 2.81 -6.37
CA GLY A 136 -27.41 2.83 -6.63
C GLY A 136 -26.69 4.05 -6.08
N TYR A 137 -27.20 4.62 -5.00
CA TYR A 137 -26.53 5.73 -4.33
C TYR A 137 -25.17 5.33 -3.77
N GLY A 138 -24.22 6.25 -3.82
CA GLY A 138 -22.94 6.10 -3.14
C GLY A 138 -23.13 6.23 -1.64
N THR A 139 -22.91 5.14 -0.93
CA THR A 139 -23.17 5.03 0.51
C THR A 139 -21.90 4.61 1.24
N SER A 140 -21.76 5.02 2.48
CA SER A 140 -20.62 4.71 3.35
C SER A 140 -21.08 4.21 4.72
N VAL A 141 -20.22 3.44 5.38
CA VAL A 141 -20.39 3.00 6.76
C VAL A 141 -19.04 2.93 7.48
N VAL A 142 -19.04 3.22 8.79
CA VAL A 142 -17.83 3.16 9.62
C VAL A 142 -17.85 1.89 10.46
N GLY A 143 -16.76 1.12 10.40
CA GLY A 143 -16.57 -0.13 11.15
C GLY A 143 -15.60 0.04 12.33
N THR A 144 -15.89 -0.65 13.43
CA THR A 144 -15.04 -0.72 14.63
C THR A 144 -14.65 -2.16 14.89
N VAL A 145 -13.35 -2.45 14.85
CA VAL A 145 -12.81 -3.76 15.18
C VAL A 145 -12.67 -3.92 16.70
N SER A 146 -13.03 -5.08 17.22
CA SER A 146 -12.83 -5.47 18.61
C SER A 146 -12.45 -6.96 18.70
N GLY A 147 -11.21 -7.25 19.00
CA GLY A 147 -10.68 -8.60 18.93
C GLY A 147 -10.76 -9.18 17.51
N THR A 148 -11.58 -10.21 17.30
CA THR A 148 -11.80 -10.83 15.99
C THR A 148 -13.20 -10.54 15.43
N THR A 149 -13.87 -9.52 15.94
CA THR A 149 -15.20 -9.11 15.49
C THR A 149 -15.19 -7.67 15.01
N ILE A 150 -16.17 -7.30 14.19
CA ILE A 150 -16.36 -5.93 13.72
C ILE A 150 -17.84 -5.53 13.89
N SER A 151 -18.06 -4.29 14.29
CA SER A 151 -19.40 -3.70 14.40
C SER A 151 -19.45 -2.41 13.58
N PHE A 152 -20.66 -2.02 13.16
CA PHE A 152 -20.84 -0.90 12.21
C PHE A 152 -21.73 0.19 12.81
N GLY A 153 -21.44 1.44 12.40
CA GLY A 153 -22.28 2.59 12.65
C GLY A 153 -23.46 2.67 11.67
N SER A 154 -24.09 3.84 11.63
CA SER A 154 -25.14 4.12 10.65
C SER A 154 -24.55 4.36 9.26
N THR A 155 -25.29 3.97 8.23
CA THR A 155 -24.95 4.27 6.85
C THR A 155 -25.16 5.75 6.53
N VAL A 156 -24.29 6.33 5.68
CA VAL A 156 -24.36 7.73 5.27
C VAL A 156 -24.18 7.82 3.75
N ILE A 157 -25.09 8.48 3.05
CA ILE A 157 -25.03 8.71 1.63
C ILE A 157 -24.04 9.84 1.35
N PHE A 158 -23.03 9.59 0.50
CA PHE A 158 -22.12 10.63 0.00
C PHE A 158 -22.53 11.15 -1.38
N ASN A 159 -23.24 10.34 -2.18
CA ASN A 159 -23.78 10.75 -3.47
C ASN A 159 -25.20 10.22 -3.64
N SER A 160 -26.19 11.13 -3.72
CA SER A 160 -27.62 10.80 -3.87
C SER A 160 -28.00 10.57 -5.34
N ALA A 161 -27.12 9.96 -6.10
CA ALA A 161 -27.34 9.51 -7.48
C ALA A 161 -26.57 8.20 -7.68
N PHE A 162 -26.82 7.55 -8.83
CA PHE A 162 -26.03 6.37 -9.20
C PHE A 162 -24.52 6.67 -9.07
N THR A 163 -23.82 5.80 -8.35
CA THR A 163 -22.39 5.85 -8.13
C THR A 163 -21.77 4.60 -8.74
N GLY A 164 -20.97 4.75 -9.76
CA GLY A 164 -20.18 3.65 -10.32
C GLY A 164 -19.00 3.30 -9.39
N THR A 165 -17.92 2.81 -9.98
CA THR A 165 -16.68 2.50 -9.26
C THR A 165 -16.29 3.65 -8.32
N SER A 166 -15.99 3.32 -7.08
CA SER A 166 -15.50 4.24 -6.05
C SER A 166 -14.26 3.68 -5.37
N HIS A 167 -13.30 4.55 -5.03
CA HIS A 167 -12.06 4.21 -4.32
C HIS A 167 -11.78 5.19 -3.21
N LEU A 168 -11.13 4.70 -2.15
CA LEU A 168 -10.81 5.45 -0.94
C LEU A 168 -9.31 5.65 -0.78
N ALA A 169 -8.93 6.83 -0.28
CA ALA A 169 -7.62 7.09 0.26
C ALA A 169 -7.72 7.75 1.64
N TYR A 170 -6.79 7.46 2.53
CA TYR A 170 -6.69 8.11 3.83
C TYR A 170 -5.62 9.19 3.80
N ASP A 171 -6.02 10.46 3.90
CA ASP A 171 -5.15 11.62 4.09
C ASP A 171 -4.75 11.71 5.56
N SER A 172 -3.55 11.23 5.88
CA SER A 172 -3.05 11.19 7.25
C SER A 172 -2.67 12.57 7.80
N SER A 173 -2.41 13.54 6.93
CA SER A 173 -2.09 14.91 7.35
C SER A 173 -3.33 15.71 7.76
N ALA A 174 -4.42 15.56 6.99
CA ALA A 174 -5.70 16.19 7.29
C ALA A 174 -6.57 15.35 8.24
N GLU A 175 -6.20 14.08 8.49
CA GLU A 175 -7.01 13.07 9.20
C GLU A 175 -8.39 12.92 8.55
N LYS A 176 -8.42 12.78 7.23
CA LYS A 176 -9.62 12.68 6.40
C LYS A 176 -9.59 11.47 5.50
N VAL A 177 -10.77 11.07 5.07
CA VAL A 177 -10.93 10.10 3.98
C VAL A 177 -11.29 10.85 2.71
N VAL A 178 -10.69 10.47 1.60
CA VAL A 178 -11.08 10.96 0.27
C VAL A 178 -11.71 9.81 -0.48
N VAL A 179 -12.94 10.00 -0.97
CA VAL A 179 -13.58 9.07 -1.93
C VAL A 179 -13.49 9.66 -3.33
N ALA A 180 -12.91 8.92 -4.27
CA ALA A 180 -12.95 9.21 -5.70
C ALA A 180 -13.97 8.28 -6.35
N TYR A 181 -14.87 8.79 -7.19
CA TYR A 181 -15.95 8.01 -7.79
C TYR A 181 -16.40 8.56 -9.13
N ARG A 182 -17.13 7.73 -9.86
CA ARG A 182 -17.79 8.10 -11.12
C ARG A 182 -19.29 8.21 -10.93
N THR A 183 -19.89 9.27 -11.52
CA THR A 183 -21.34 9.50 -11.52
C THR A 183 -22.04 8.85 -12.72
N THR A 184 -23.39 8.92 -12.75
CA THR A 184 -24.21 8.52 -13.92
C THR A 184 -23.87 9.25 -15.21
N SER A 185 -23.38 10.48 -15.10
CA SER A 185 -22.97 11.28 -16.27
C SER A 185 -21.52 11.04 -16.65
N ASP A 186 -20.92 9.98 -16.10
CA ASP A 186 -19.52 9.59 -16.26
C ASP A 186 -18.51 10.70 -15.88
N VAL A 187 -18.92 11.64 -15.01
CA VAL A 187 -18.04 12.66 -14.46
C VAL A 187 -17.28 12.10 -13.27
N GLY A 188 -15.97 12.27 -13.27
CA GLY A 188 -15.11 11.90 -12.16
C GLY A 188 -15.17 12.92 -11.02
N LYS A 189 -15.60 12.50 -9.84
CA LYS A 189 -15.75 13.34 -8.64
C LYS A 189 -15.01 12.78 -7.44
N ALA A 190 -14.63 13.67 -6.51
CA ALA A 190 -14.13 13.27 -5.20
C ALA A 190 -14.77 14.11 -4.10
N GLN A 191 -14.85 13.53 -2.89
CA GLN A 191 -15.34 14.19 -1.67
C GLN A 191 -14.46 13.85 -0.49
N VAL A 192 -14.47 14.74 0.50
CA VAL A 192 -13.73 14.59 1.75
C VAL A 192 -14.67 14.13 2.85
N GLY A 193 -14.34 13.01 3.49
CA GLY A 193 -15.07 12.45 4.62
C GLY A 193 -14.40 12.76 5.94
N THR A 194 -15.18 13.20 6.92
CA THR A 194 -14.76 13.41 8.31
C THR A 194 -15.38 12.36 9.21
N VAL A 195 -14.55 11.48 9.79
CA VAL A 195 -14.99 10.44 10.72
C VAL A 195 -15.10 11.02 12.13
N SER A 196 -16.21 10.74 12.81
CA SER A 196 -16.44 11.12 14.21
C SER A 196 -17.16 9.97 14.93
N GLY A 197 -16.44 9.30 15.82
CA GLY A 197 -16.96 8.07 16.46
C GLY A 197 -17.24 6.97 15.44
N THR A 198 -18.49 6.56 15.32
CA THR A 198 -18.96 5.55 14.34
C THR A 198 -19.72 6.19 13.17
N ASN A 199 -19.67 7.50 13.01
CA ASN A 199 -20.30 8.23 11.93
C ASN A 199 -19.25 8.87 11.01
N ILE A 200 -19.68 9.19 9.79
CA ILE A 200 -18.91 9.97 8.83
C ILE A 200 -19.79 11.07 8.24
N SER A 201 -19.21 12.22 7.98
CA SER A 201 -19.87 13.30 7.24
C SER A 201 -19.04 13.67 6.01
N TRP A 202 -19.70 13.98 4.91
CA TRP A 202 -19.05 14.26 3.63
C TRP A 202 -19.16 15.73 3.27
N GLY A 203 -18.07 16.30 2.76
CA GLY A 203 -18.01 17.66 2.24
C GLY A 203 -18.57 17.79 0.83
N THR A 204 -18.25 18.89 0.17
CA THR A 204 -18.73 19.19 -1.18
C THR A 204 -17.94 18.37 -2.23
N ALA A 205 -18.66 17.80 -3.21
CA ALA A 205 -18.02 17.08 -4.31
C ALA A 205 -17.27 18.04 -5.25
N ALA A 206 -16.03 17.70 -5.59
CA ALA A 206 -15.22 18.38 -6.60
C ALA A 206 -14.93 17.44 -7.77
N ASN A 207 -14.85 18.00 -9.00
CA ASN A 207 -14.49 17.21 -10.16
C ASN A 207 -12.97 17.05 -10.24
N TYR A 208 -12.46 15.81 -10.39
CA TYR A 208 -11.07 15.56 -10.77
C TYR A 208 -10.91 15.40 -12.30
N ASN A 209 -11.99 15.05 -12.99
CA ASN A 209 -12.08 15.05 -14.43
C ASN A 209 -13.37 15.78 -14.86
N ALA A 210 -13.25 16.74 -15.78
CA ALA A 210 -14.39 17.45 -16.35
C ALA A 210 -14.97 16.72 -17.58
N GLY A 211 -14.24 15.74 -18.13
CA GLY A 211 -14.65 14.90 -19.25
C GLY A 211 -15.31 13.59 -18.80
N VAL A 212 -15.43 12.66 -19.74
CA VAL A 212 -16.01 11.34 -19.50
C VAL A 212 -14.98 10.44 -18.82
N THR A 213 -15.25 10.04 -17.59
CA THR A 213 -14.41 9.13 -16.80
C THR A 213 -14.89 7.69 -16.98
N GLY A 214 -13.98 6.79 -17.34
CA GLY A 214 -14.25 5.35 -17.43
C GLY A 214 -14.36 4.66 -16.06
N PRO A 215 -14.67 3.36 -16.03
CA PRO A 215 -14.84 2.61 -14.77
C PRO A 215 -13.54 2.27 -14.05
N ALA A 216 -12.39 2.42 -14.70
CA ALA A 216 -11.09 2.20 -14.06
C ALA A 216 -10.65 3.48 -13.33
N ILE A 217 -10.78 3.48 -12.01
CA ILE A 217 -10.41 4.57 -11.10
C ILE A 217 -9.67 3.96 -9.93
N SER A 218 -8.66 4.63 -9.44
CA SER A 218 -7.99 4.30 -8.16
C SER A 218 -7.39 5.56 -7.56
N CYS A 219 -7.18 5.58 -6.25
CA CYS A 219 -6.52 6.71 -5.60
C CYS A 219 -5.63 6.27 -4.45
N ALA A 220 -4.58 7.05 -4.21
CA ALA A 220 -3.69 6.88 -3.07
C ALA A 220 -3.28 8.24 -2.50
N TYR A 221 -2.88 8.23 -1.24
CA TYR A 221 -2.36 9.40 -0.56
C TYR A 221 -0.82 9.40 -0.59
N ASP A 222 -0.24 10.45 -1.14
CA ASP A 222 1.19 10.76 -1.08
C ASP A 222 1.48 11.51 0.21
N ILE A 223 2.04 10.82 1.20
CA ILE A 223 2.32 11.39 2.52
C ILE A 223 3.45 12.43 2.47
N ASN A 224 4.39 12.31 1.52
CA ASN A 224 5.49 13.26 1.38
C ASN A 224 5.02 14.60 0.80
N ALA A 225 4.14 14.55 -0.21
CA ALA A 225 3.58 15.75 -0.84
C ALA A 225 2.35 16.28 -0.09
N ASN A 226 1.75 15.51 0.81
CA ASN A 226 0.46 15.77 1.45
C ASN A 226 -0.65 15.98 0.40
N LYS A 227 -0.79 15.02 -0.53
CA LYS A 227 -1.71 15.07 -1.65
C LYS A 227 -2.39 13.74 -1.90
N THR A 228 -3.61 13.79 -2.39
CA THR A 228 -4.30 12.62 -2.93
C THR A 228 -4.09 12.55 -4.44
N VAL A 229 -3.57 11.46 -4.95
CA VAL A 229 -3.47 11.20 -6.38
C VAL A 229 -4.64 10.34 -6.80
N VAL A 230 -5.42 10.79 -7.80
CA VAL A 230 -6.48 9.99 -8.44
C VAL A 230 -6.01 9.66 -9.84
N ALA A 231 -5.87 8.37 -10.15
CA ALA A 231 -5.61 7.90 -11.50
C ALA A 231 -6.87 7.26 -12.08
N TYR A 232 -7.12 7.50 -13.36
CA TYR A 232 -8.35 7.09 -13.99
C TYR A 232 -8.19 6.91 -15.50
N LYS A 233 -9.12 6.15 -16.07
CA LYS A 233 -9.31 6.06 -17.52
C LYS A 233 -10.10 7.27 -17.98
N ASP A 234 -9.52 8.09 -18.84
CA ASP A 234 -10.22 9.22 -19.45
C ASP A 234 -10.83 8.84 -20.79
N GLU A 235 -12.12 8.46 -20.77
CA GLU A 235 -12.85 8.12 -21.99
C GLU A 235 -13.12 9.34 -22.88
N GLY A 236 -13.08 10.55 -22.31
CA GLY A 236 -13.13 11.81 -23.06
C GLY A 236 -11.86 12.06 -23.87
N ASN A 237 -10.74 11.43 -23.49
CA ASN A 237 -9.44 11.51 -24.16
C ASN A 237 -9.00 10.13 -24.71
N SER A 238 -9.78 9.55 -25.60
CA SER A 238 -9.47 8.26 -26.26
C SER A 238 -9.20 7.10 -25.30
N SER A 239 -9.77 7.13 -24.11
CA SER A 239 -9.56 6.14 -23.05
C SER A 239 -8.11 6.09 -22.51
N ALA A 240 -7.40 7.20 -22.61
CA ALA A 240 -6.04 7.36 -22.06
C ALA A 240 -6.01 7.17 -20.55
N GLY A 241 -4.85 6.79 -20.03
CA GLY A 241 -4.57 6.78 -18.60
C GLY A 241 -4.17 8.17 -18.12
N SER A 242 -4.95 8.75 -17.23
CA SER A 242 -4.76 10.11 -16.71
C SER A 242 -4.69 10.12 -15.19
N ALA A 243 -4.06 11.14 -14.62
CA ALA A 243 -4.04 11.37 -13.18
C ALA A 243 -4.22 12.85 -12.83
N ALA A 244 -4.85 13.11 -11.68
CA ALA A 244 -5.03 14.43 -11.11
C ALA A 244 -4.59 14.43 -9.64
N VAL A 245 -3.99 15.55 -9.20
CA VAL A 245 -3.49 15.72 -7.83
C VAL A 245 -4.45 16.59 -7.03
N GLY A 246 -5.00 16.00 -5.97
CA GLY A 246 -5.96 16.63 -5.06
C GLY A 246 -5.29 17.21 -3.82
N THR A 247 -5.75 18.38 -3.39
CA THR A 247 -5.37 19.02 -2.14
C THR A 247 -6.58 19.15 -1.23
N VAL A 248 -6.54 18.48 -0.09
CA VAL A 248 -7.58 18.58 0.94
C VAL A 248 -7.39 19.88 1.76
N SER A 249 -8.48 20.59 2.01
CA SER A 249 -8.53 21.78 2.87
C SER A 249 -9.84 21.78 3.66
N GLY A 250 -9.78 21.44 4.93
CA GLY A 250 -10.96 21.26 5.77
C GLY A 250 -11.83 20.09 5.28
N THR A 251 -13.01 20.38 4.75
CA THR A 251 -13.94 19.39 4.19
C THR A 251 -14.00 19.42 2.65
N ASP A 252 -13.18 20.25 2.04
CA ASP A 252 -13.16 20.40 0.59
C ASP A 252 -11.89 19.80 -0.02
N ILE A 253 -11.96 19.44 -1.30
CA ILE A 253 -10.81 19.02 -2.11
C ILE A 253 -10.78 19.81 -3.40
N SER A 254 -9.60 20.22 -3.83
CA SER A 254 -9.38 20.88 -5.11
C SER A 254 -8.31 20.13 -5.90
N PHE A 255 -8.45 20.10 -7.23
CA PHE A 255 -7.54 19.36 -8.11
C PHE A 255 -6.71 20.30 -8.97
N GLY A 256 -5.45 19.93 -9.20
CA GLY A 256 -4.61 20.52 -10.22
C GLY A 256 -5.01 20.04 -11.62
N SER A 257 -4.23 20.44 -12.62
CA SER A 257 -4.45 19.99 -14.00
C SER A 257 -4.18 18.51 -14.15
N GLU A 258 -4.99 17.86 -14.96
CA GLU A 258 -4.78 16.49 -15.42
C GLU A 258 -3.42 16.31 -16.12
N VAL A 259 -2.80 15.15 -15.91
CA VAL A 259 -1.60 14.72 -16.62
C VAL A 259 -1.81 13.31 -17.14
N VAL A 260 -1.61 13.12 -18.44
CA VAL A 260 -1.70 11.81 -19.09
C VAL A 260 -0.42 11.01 -18.80
N PHE A 261 -0.55 9.78 -18.32
CA PHE A 261 0.57 8.86 -18.11
C PHE A 261 0.63 7.77 -19.19
N GLU A 262 -0.48 7.48 -19.88
CA GLU A 262 -0.56 6.53 -20.99
C GLU A 262 -1.54 7.07 -22.04
N THR A 263 -1.07 7.22 -23.26
CA THR A 263 -1.87 7.77 -24.37
C THR A 263 -2.78 6.76 -25.04
N SER A 264 -2.49 5.48 -24.86
CA SER A 264 -3.30 4.37 -25.35
C SER A 264 -4.42 4.05 -24.37
N THR A 265 -5.39 3.24 -24.81
CA THR A 265 -6.45 2.76 -23.92
C THR A 265 -5.89 2.01 -22.72
N THR A 266 -6.22 2.45 -21.51
CA THR A 266 -5.88 1.80 -20.26
C THR A 266 -7.10 1.20 -19.56
N ASP A 267 -6.90 0.10 -18.84
CA ASP A 267 -7.91 -0.49 -17.96
C ASP A 267 -7.25 -0.99 -16.66
N ASN A 268 -8.09 -1.38 -15.68
CA ASN A 268 -7.63 -2.01 -14.43
C ASN A 268 -6.52 -1.22 -13.71
N ILE A 269 -6.75 0.07 -13.54
CA ILE A 269 -5.81 1.00 -12.90
C ILE A 269 -5.81 0.76 -11.39
N SER A 270 -4.63 0.65 -10.78
CA SER A 270 -4.42 0.67 -9.35
C SER A 270 -3.28 1.61 -8.99
N VAL A 271 -3.43 2.35 -7.90
CA VAL A 271 -2.45 3.33 -7.42
C VAL A 271 -2.01 2.96 -6.02
N GLY A 272 -0.71 2.87 -5.78
CA GLY A 272 -0.11 2.74 -4.46
C GLY A 272 0.96 3.82 -4.23
N TYR A 273 1.24 4.07 -2.98
CA TYR A 273 2.34 4.94 -2.56
C TYR A 273 3.51 4.10 -2.05
N ASP A 274 4.71 4.43 -2.46
CA ASP A 274 5.96 3.85 -1.96
C ASP A 274 6.65 4.89 -1.06
N SER A 275 6.60 4.66 0.25
CA SER A 275 7.17 5.56 1.24
C SER A 275 8.69 5.60 1.21
N SER A 276 9.35 4.53 0.74
CA SER A 276 10.80 4.43 0.67
C SER A 276 11.39 5.35 -0.40
N SER A 277 10.75 5.41 -1.56
CA SER A 277 11.12 6.32 -2.65
C SER A 277 10.39 7.66 -2.62
N GLN A 278 9.33 7.77 -1.80
CA GLN A 278 8.43 8.92 -1.74
C GLN A 278 7.75 9.19 -3.11
N LYS A 279 7.27 8.12 -3.73
CA LYS A 279 6.67 8.12 -5.07
C LYS A 279 5.33 7.41 -5.09
N VAL A 280 4.55 7.74 -6.09
CA VAL A 280 3.34 7.01 -6.44
C VAL A 280 3.68 6.00 -7.53
N VAL A 281 3.16 4.78 -7.39
CA VAL A 281 3.24 3.72 -8.42
C VAL A 281 1.85 3.47 -8.95
N ILE A 282 1.68 3.54 -10.27
CA ILE A 282 0.43 3.24 -10.96
C ILE A 282 0.65 1.97 -11.77
N ALA A 283 -0.11 0.92 -11.46
CA ALA A 283 -0.18 -0.30 -12.27
C ALA A 283 -1.45 -0.30 -13.11
N TYR A 284 -1.36 -0.75 -14.35
CA TYR A 284 -2.48 -0.74 -15.28
C TYR A 284 -2.32 -1.81 -16.36
N ARG A 285 -3.42 -2.14 -17.02
CA ARG A 285 -3.41 -2.91 -18.26
C ARG A 285 -3.25 -1.96 -19.43
N ASP A 286 -2.17 -2.13 -20.19
CA ASP A 286 -1.90 -1.35 -21.38
C ASP A 286 -2.47 -2.06 -22.62
N ARG A 287 -3.64 -1.58 -23.09
CA ARG A 287 -4.27 -2.15 -24.28
C ARG A 287 -3.58 -1.76 -25.59
N GLY A 288 -2.82 -0.67 -25.56
CA GLY A 288 -1.96 -0.29 -26.70
C GLY A 288 -0.78 -1.22 -26.88
N ASN A 289 -0.38 -1.91 -25.80
CA ASN A 289 0.72 -2.87 -25.79
C ASN A 289 0.21 -4.30 -25.51
N SER A 290 -0.70 -4.81 -26.33
CA SER A 290 -1.19 -6.19 -26.27
C SER A 290 -1.81 -6.62 -24.92
N ASP A 291 -2.41 -5.70 -24.18
CA ASP A 291 -3.01 -5.93 -22.88
C ASP A 291 -1.97 -6.30 -21.77
N PHE A 292 -0.71 -5.94 -21.95
CA PHE A 292 0.35 -6.23 -20.99
C PHE A 292 0.13 -5.50 -19.66
N GLY A 293 0.57 -6.17 -18.58
CA GLY A 293 0.66 -5.55 -17.26
C GLY A 293 1.81 -4.56 -17.22
N THR A 294 1.51 -3.28 -17.04
CA THR A 294 2.45 -2.17 -17.11
C THR A 294 2.36 -1.33 -15.83
N ALA A 295 3.48 -0.77 -15.39
CA ALA A 295 3.50 0.15 -14.27
C ALA A 295 4.37 1.37 -14.56
N ILE A 296 4.07 2.48 -13.88
CA ILE A 296 4.77 3.75 -14.05
C ILE A 296 4.92 4.46 -12.70
N VAL A 297 6.03 5.18 -12.54
CA VAL A 297 6.32 5.97 -11.33
C VAL A 297 5.88 7.41 -11.51
N GLY A 298 5.09 7.92 -10.57
CA GLY A 298 4.67 9.32 -10.49
C GLY A 298 5.41 10.09 -9.39
N THR A 299 5.85 11.29 -9.71
CA THR A 299 6.43 12.25 -8.76
C THR A 299 5.50 13.43 -8.61
N VAL A 300 4.93 13.60 -7.41
CA VAL A 300 4.06 14.73 -7.09
C VAL A 300 4.88 15.96 -6.73
N SER A 301 4.51 17.12 -7.28
CA SER A 301 5.10 18.42 -6.95
C SER A 301 4.02 19.49 -6.96
N GLY A 302 3.71 20.03 -5.79
CA GLY A 302 2.60 20.98 -5.62
C GLY A 302 1.26 20.32 -5.97
N THR A 303 0.59 20.81 -7.02
CA THR A 303 -0.69 20.27 -7.52
C THR A 303 -0.55 19.55 -8.87
N SER A 304 0.68 19.19 -9.25
CA SER A 304 0.95 18.46 -10.48
C SER A 304 1.69 17.15 -10.19
N ILE A 305 1.66 16.24 -11.15
CA ILE A 305 2.42 14.98 -11.13
C ILE A 305 3.20 14.87 -12.44
N SER A 306 4.41 14.34 -12.38
CA SER A 306 5.21 13.97 -13.54
C SER A 306 5.55 12.49 -13.51
N PHE A 307 5.65 11.87 -14.67
CA PHE A 307 5.85 10.44 -14.79
C PHE A 307 7.22 10.09 -15.35
N GLY A 308 7.77 8.95 -14.93
CA GLY A 308 8.94 8.33 -15.52
C GLY A 308 8.57 7.51 -16.76
N ASP A 309 9.46 6.57 -17.12
CA ASP A 309 9.19 5.64 -18.21
C ASP A 309 8.29 4.48 -17.72
N ALA A 310 7.32 4.08 -18.53
CA ALA A 310 6.49 2.92 -18.27
C ALA A 310 7.30 1.62 -18.39
N ALA A 311 7.07 0.67 -17.50
CA ALA A 311 7.78 -0.60 -17.46
C ALA A 311 6.79 -1.77 -17.41
N VAL A 312 6.99 -2.78 -18.25
CA VAL A 312 6.16 -3.98 -18.31
C VAL A 312 6.56 -4.94 -17.18
N PHE A 313 5.63 -5.28 -16.29
CA PHE A 313 5.83 -6.29 -15.26
C PHE A 313 5.32 -7.68 -15.66
N GLU A 314 4.37 -7.74 -16.62
CA GLU A 314 3.85 -8.99 -17.19
C GLU A 314 3.64 -8.82 -18.70
N ALA A 315 4.41 -9.58 -19.49
CA ALA A 315 4.32 -9.54 -20.96
C ALA A 315 3.22 -10.48 -21.49
N ALA A 316 2.07 -10.47 -20.84
CA ALA A 316 0.87 -11.22 -21.20
C ALA A 316 -0.39 -10.39 -20.85
N HIS A 317 -1.56 -10.86 -21.33
CA HIS A 317 -2.83 -10.23 -21.04
C HIS A 317 -3.13 -10.29 -19.54
N THR A 318 -3.07 -9.14 -18.86
CA THR A 318 -3.42 -8.99 -17.45
C THR A 318 -4.85 -8.50 -17.26
N LYS A 319 -5.43 -8.84 -16.10
CA LYS A 319 -6.69 -8.29 -15.59
C LYS A 319 -6.48 -7.94 -14.13
N GLN A 320 -7.25 -6.97 -13.65
CA GLN A 320 -7.26 -6.57 -12.24
C GLN A 320 -5.84 -6.46 -11.66
N SER A 321 -5.46 -5.32 -11.27
CA SER A 321 -4.20 -5.08 -10.54
C SER A 321 -4.49 -4.41 -9.21
N ASP A 322 -3.65 -4.68 -8.23
CA ASP A 322 -3.63 -3.98 -6.96
C ASP A 322 -2.19 -3.67 -6.57
N VAL A 323 -1.96 -2.46 -6.07
CA VAL A 323 -0.64 -1.99 -5.64
C VAL A 323 -0.65 -1.80 -4.14
N THR A 324 0.06 -2.67 -3.43
CA THR A 324 0.15 -2.66 -1.96
C THR A 324 1.58 -2.41 -1.53
N GLU A 325 1.81 -1.38 -0.72
CA GLU A 325 3.14 -1.07 -0.17
C GLU A 325 3.64 -2.15 0.79
N ASN A 326 4.95 -2.38 0.78
CA ASN A 326 5.67 -3.09 1.83
C ASN A 326 6.82 -2.19 2.32
N PRO A 327 6.54 -1.28 3.28
CA PRO A 327 7.52 -0.29 3.72
C PRO A 327 8.72 -0.90 4.45
N ALA A 328 8.57 -2.06 5.12
CA ALA A 328 9.67 -2.73 5.79
C ALA A 328 10.73 -3.23 4.79
N ALA A 329 10.29 -3.60 3.59
CA ALA A 329 11.18 -4.12 2.54
C ALA A 329 11.55 -3.07 1.48
N GLY A 330 10.94 -1.88 1.52
CA GLY A 330 11.26 -0.76 0.63
C GLY A 330 10.84 -0.98 -0.84
N PHE A 331 9.68 -1.58 -1.06
CA PHE A 331 9.09 -1.79 -2.38
C PHE A 331 7.55 -1.86 -2.30
N VAL A 332 6.90 -1.92 -3.45
CA VAL A 332 5.48 -2.23 -3.55
C VAL A 332 5.27 -3.63 -4.14
N ASN A 333 4.22 -4.32 -3.71
CA ASN A 333 3.72 -5.51 -4.36
C ASN A 333 2.71 -5.08 -5.42
N ILE A 334 2.87 -5.58 -6.65
CA ILE A 334 1.84 -5.47 -7.69
C ILE A 334 1.20 -6.84 -7.83
N PHE A 335 -0.04 -6.95 -7.37
CA PHE A 335 -0.84 -8.16 -7.43
C PHE A 335 -1.79 -8.07 -8.64
N TYR A 336 -1.87 -9.13 -9.45
CA TYR A 336 -2.64 -9.11 -10.71
C TYR A 336 -3.16 -10.48 -11.10
N VAL A 337 -4.16 -10.50 -12.01
CA VAL A 337 -4.62 -11.72 -12.66
C VAL A 337 -3.94 -11.85 -14.02
N ASP A 338 -3.22 -12.95 -14.23
CA ASP A 338 -2.70 -13.33 -15.54
C ASP A 338 -3.76 -14.09 -16.32
N ASN A 339 -4.44 -13.40 -17.25
CA ASN A 339 -5.49 -14.00 -18.07
C ASN A 339 -4.94 -15.03 -19.08
N ALA A 340 -3.69 -14.91 -19.45
CA ALA A 340 -3.04 -15.85 -20.37
C ALA A 340 -2.66 -17.18 -19.67
N ASP A 341 -2.46 -17.15 -18.33
CA ASP A 341 -2.23 -18.33 -17.51
C ASP A 341 -3.49 -18.75 -16.75
N SER A 342 -4.56 -19.02 -17.47
CA SER A 342 -5.85 -19.48 -16.90
C SER A 342 -6.43 -18.58 -15.83
N SER A 343 -6.20 -17.27 -15.92
CA SER A 343 -6.62 -16.26 -14.95
C SER A 343 -6.12 -16.51 -13.53
N LYS A 344 -4.91 -17.02 -13.36
CA LYS A 344 -4.30 -17.17 -12.03
C LYS A 344 -3.92 -15.82 -11.43
N GLY A 345 -4.04 -15.76 -10.12
CA GLY A 345 -3.51 -14.64 -9.31
C GLY A 345 -2.00 -14.78 -9.17
N LYS A 346 -1.29 -13.72 -9.51
CA LYS A 346 0.17 -13.62 -9.46
C LYS A 346 0.59 -12.30 -8.82
N PHE A 347 1.83 -12.19 -8.40
CA PHE A 347 2.40 -10.91 -8.01
C PHE A 347 3.87 -10.80 -8.41
N VAL A 348 4.33 -9.56 -8.48
CA VAL A 348 5.75 -9.15 -8.51
C VAL A 348 5.98 -8.11 -7.43
N THR A 349 7.20 -8.02 -6.92
CA THR A 349 7.64 -6.85 -6.17
C THR A 349 8.23 -5.83 -7.15
N ALA A 350 7.93 -4.56 -6.93
CA ALA A 350 8.43 -3.46 -7.74
C ALA A 350 9.25 -2.51 -6.85
N THR A 351 10.53 -2.41 -7.11
CA THR A 351 11.46 -1.48 -6.45
C THR A 351 11.58 -0.23 -7.28
N VAL A 352 11.39 0.93 -6.65
CA VAL A 352 11.50 2.24 -7.29
C VAL A 352 12.91 2.79 -7.11
N SER A 353 13.53 3.23 -8.19
CA SER A 353 14.82 3.94 -8.18
C SER A 353 14.73 5.20 -9.05
N GLY A 354 14.67 6.35 -8.40
CA GLY A 354 14.37 7.61 -9.10
C GLY A 354 12.96 7.59 -9.68
N THR A 355 12.83 7.48 -11.00
CA THR A 355 11.55 7.35 -11.71
C THR A 355 11.44 6.03 -12.49
N SER A 356 12.33 5.08 -12.22
CA SER A 356 12.37 3.77 -12.89
C SER A 356 11.90 2.67 -11.95
N LEU A 357 11.40 1.56 -12.53
CA LEU A 357 10.94 0.36 -11.82
C LEU A 357 11.81 -0.84 -12.17
N ALA A 358 12.14 -1.63 -11.16
CA ALA A 358 12.73 -2.95 -11.31
C ALA A 358 11.79 -3.99 -10.67
N PHE A 359 11.51 -5.09 -11.39
CA PHE A 359 10.59 -6.12 -10.93
C PHE A 359 11.33 -7.38 -10.51
N SER A 360 10.81 -8.05 -9.48
CA SER A 360 11.21 -9.42 -9.14
C SER A 360 10.75 -10.43 -10.18
N ALA A 361 11.19 -11.68 -10.03
CA ALA A 361 10.54 -12.80 -10.71
C ALA A 361 9.07 -12.90 -10.30
N VAL A 362 8.22 -13.30 -11.26
CA VAL A 362 6.78 -13.51 -11.02
C VAL A 362 6.56 -14.67 -10.06
N THR A 363 5.68 -14.46 -9.08
CA THR A 363 5.22 -15.49 -8.15
C THR A 363 3.75 -15.79 -8.37
N THR A 364 3.41 -17.05 -8.58
CA THR A 364 2.02 -17.51 -8.68
C THR A 364 1.45 -17.73 -7.28
N LEU A 365 0.30 -17.15 -6.99
CA LEU A 365 -0.40 -17.25 -5.70
C LEU A 365 -1.55 -18.25 -5.73
N THR A 366 -2.24 -18.37 -6.85
CA THR A 366 -3.42 -19.24 -6.95
C THR A 366 -3.17 -20.41 -7.88
N SER A 367 -3.71 -21.59 -7.55
CA SER A 367 -3.60 -22.76 -8.41
C SER A 367 -4.57 -22.74 -9.59
N GLY A 368 -5.63 -21.95 -9.50
CA GLY A 368 -6.69 -21.83 -10.51
C GLY A 368 -7.08 -20.38 -10.77
N SER A 369 -8.17 -20.21 -11.52
CA SER A 369 -8.72 -18.89 -11.86
C SER A 369 -9.12 -18.10 -10.61
N SER A 370 -8.78 -16.84 -10.59
CA SER A 370 -9.08 -15.90 -9.50
C SER A 370 -9.58 -14.57 -10.03
N SER A 371 -10.21 -13.79 -9.16
CA SER A 371 -10.67 -12.42 -9.41
C SER A 371 -10.80 -11.66 -8.10
N GLY A 372 -11.21 -10.38 -8.14
CA GLY A 372 -11.46 -9.58 -6.95
C GLY A 372 -10.23 -9.45 -6.06
N LEU A 373 -9.08 -9.16 -6.66
CA LEU A 373 -7.79 -9.11 -5.97
C LEU A 373 -7.63 -7.82 -5.16
N ASN A 374 -7.13 -7.94 -3.93
CA ASN A 374 -6.70 -6.81 -3.13
C ASN A 374 -5.68 -7.24 -2.08
N GLY A 375 -4.80 -6.32 -1.66
CA GLY A 375 -3.76 -6.58 -0.66
C GLY A 375 -3.87 -5.68 0.55
N ALA A 376 -3.47 -6.19 1.72
CA ALA A 376 -3.31 -5.42 2.95
C ALA A 376 -1.98 -5.77 3.62
N TYR A 377 -1.15 -4.77 3.83
CA TYR A 377 0.12 -4.95 4.54
C TYR A 377 -0.08 -4.85 6.05
N ASP A 378 0.28 -5.91 6.76
CA ASP A 378 0.32 -5.98 8.22
C ASP A 378 1.69 -5.52 8.72
N SER A 379 1.75 -4.31 9.26
CA SER A 379 2.98 -3.71 9.75
C SER A 379 3.51 -4.36 11.04
N ALA A 380 2.70 -5.11 11.78
CA ALA A 380 3.15 -5.81 12.98
C ALA A 380 3.88 -7.12 12.66
N SER A 381 3.46 -7.82 11.61
CA SER A 381 4.10 -9.05 11.14
C SER A 381 5.03 -8.86 9.95
N GLU A 382 5.05 -7.67 9.35
CA GLU A 382 5.79 -7.30 8.13
C GLU A 382 5.44 -8.21 6.94
N GLN A 383 4.15 -8.56 6.82
CA GLN A 383 3.63 -9.45 5.80
C GLN A 383 2.43 -8.84 5.08
N THR A 384 2.16 -9.32 3.88
CA THR A 384 1.00 -8.89 3.10
C THR A 384 -0.03 -10.01 3.04
N ALA A 385 -1.26 -9.73 3.46
CA ALA A 385 -2.41 -10.58 3.18
C ALA A 385 -2.98 -10.20 1.82
N PHE A 386 -3.01 -11.13 0.88
CA PHE A 386 -3.74 -11.00 -0.37
C PHE A 386 -5.07 -11.71 -0.25
N VAL A 387 -6.14 -11.00 -0.58
CA VAL A 387 -7.50 -11.54 -0.64
C VAL A 387 -7.95 -11.65 -2.08
N TYR A 388 -8.72 -12.68 -2.38
CA TYR A 388 -9.20 -12.92 -3.73
C TYR A 388 -10.43 -13.84 -3.73
N ILE A 389 -11.10 -13.88 -4.85
CA ILE A 389 -12.18 -14.83 -5.13
C ILE A 389 -11.56 -16.01 -5.86
N ASP A 390 -11.62 -17.20 -5.26
CA ASP A 390 -11.16 -18.45 -5.88
C ASP A 390 -12.26 -18.99 -6.78
N SER A 391 -12.21 -18.60 -8.06
CA SER A 391 -13.21 -19.04 -9.05
C SER A 391 -13.10 -20.54 -9.38
N ALA A 392 -11.95 -21.17 -9.11
CA ALA A 392 -11.77 -22.61 -9.25
C ALA A 392 -12.45 -23.41 -8.13
N SER A 393 -12.71 -22.76 -6.98
CA SER A 393 -13.37 -23.34 -5.79
C SER A 393 -14.75 -22.71 -5.55
N SER A 394 -15.61 -22.71 -6.55
CA SER A 394 -17.00 -22.18 -6.44
C SER A 394 -17.05 -20.70 -6.05
N SER A 395 -16.07 -19.92 -6.41
CA SER A 395 -15.94 -18.49 -6.09
C SER A 395 -15.91 -18.20 -4.59
N HIS A 396 -15.20 -19.04 -3.82
CA HIS A 396 -15.00 -18.81 -2.39
C HIS A 396 -14.15 -17.54 -2.16
N GLY A 397 -14.49 -16.79 -1.13
CA GLY A 397 -13.63 -15.73 -0.61
C GLY A 397 -12.42 -16.33 0.11
N THR A 398 -11.22 -16.08 -0.41
CA THR A 398 -9.98 -16.71 0.02
C THR A 398 -8.90 -15.67 0.30
N ALA A 399 -8.03 -15.96 1.26
CA ALA A 399 -6.85 -15.16 1.55
C ALA A 399 -5.59 -16.02 1.57
N VAL A 400 -4.46 -15.42 1.24
CA VAL A 400 -3.12 -15.98 1.38
C VAL A 400 -2.18 -14.94 1.96
N VAL A 401 -1.30 -15.34 2.89
CA VAL A 401 -0.30 -14.44 3.48
C VAL A 401 1.03 -14.66 2.80
N VAL A 402 1.66 -13.57 2.41
CA VAL A 402 2.98 -13.58 1.79
C VAL A 402 3.96 -12.80 2.66
N ARG A 403 5.04 -13.44 3.05
CA ARG A 403 6.25 -12.77 3.50
C ARG A 403 7.16 -12.59 2.30
N ASN A 404 7.48 -11.36 1.95
CA ASN A 404 8.41 -11.08 0.88
C ASN A 404 9.86 -11.41 1.28
N ALA A 405 10.73 -11.61 0.27
CA ALA A 405 12.16 -11.66 0.49
C ALA A 405 12.69 -10.23 0.66
N TYR A 406 13.41 -9.98 1.72
CA TYR A 406 14.10 -8.72 1.97
C TYR A 406 15.23 -8.92 2.98
N THR A 407 16.13 -7.94 3.07
CA THR A 407 17.15 -7.92 4.11
C THR A 407 16.82 -6.79 5.07
N SER A 408 16.60 -7.11 6.34
CA SER A 408 16.48 -6.12 7.39
C SER A 408 17.83 -5.91 8.08
N THR A 409 18.03 -4.72 8.61
CA THR A 409 19.16 -4.42 9.47
C THR A 409 18.69 -4.00 10.86
N ASN A 410 19.43 -4.38 11.88
CA ASN A 410 19.20 -3.87 13.24
C ASN A 410 19.82 -2.49 13.48
N LEU A 411 20.41 -1.89 12.45
CA LEU A 411 20.95 -0.53 12.47
C LEU A 411 19.82 0.51 12.34
N THR A 412 19.74 1.43 13.28
CA THR A 412 18.83 2.58 13.24
C THR A 412 19.61 3.88 13.48
N ALA A 413 18.99 5.01 13.18
CA ALA A 413 19.59 6.32 13.44
C ALA A 413 19.86 6.55 14.94
N GLU A 414 19.07 5.92 15.83
CA GLU A 414 19.18 6.05 17.27
C GLU A 414 20.24 5.12 17.86
N ASN A 415 20.49 3.95 17.27
CA ASN A 415 21.42 2.97 17.83
C ASN A 415 22.81 2.94 17.18
N TYR A 416 23.00 3.65 16.05
CA TYR A 416 24.32 3.77 15.42
C TYR A 416 25.27 4.54 16.31
N ILE A 417 26.46 3.95 16.62
CA ILE A 417 27.47 4.61 17.44
C ILE A 417 28.75 4.91 16.65
N GLY A 418 29.13 4.10 15.70
CA GLY A 418 30.36 4.28 14.95
C GLY A 418 30.94 3.00 14.36
N ILE A 419 32.24 2.99 14.15
CA ILE A 419 32.97 1.87 13.55
C ILE A 419 33.99 1.32 14.55
N ALA A 420 34.06 0.00 14.68
CA ALA A 420 35.03 -0.66 15.54
C ALA A 420 36.46 -0.36 15.07
N SER A 421 37.29 0.18 15.98
CA SER A 421 38.67 0.57 15.65
C SER A 421 39.61 -0.62 15.50
N ASN A 422 39.23 -1.80 16.02
CA ASN A 422 40.01 -3.03 16.02
C ASN A 422 39.10 -4.25 16.17
N GLY A 423 39.65 -5.47 16.11
CA GLY A 423 38.97 -6.69 16.49
C GLY A 423 38.85 -6.82 18.00
N TYR A 424 37.68 -7.21 18.50
CA TYR A 424 37.41 -7.44 19.95
C TYR A 424 36.65 -8.75 20.15
N ALA A 425 36.98 -9.48 21.16
CA ALA A 425 36.19 -10.65 21.56
C ALA A 425 35.01 -10.24 22.44
N THR A 426 34.02 -11.13 22.56
CA THR A 426 32.87 -10.95 23.46
C THR A 426 33.30 -10.63 24.88
N GLY A 427 32.70 -9.61 25.48
CA GLY A 427 33.01 -9.16 26.84
C GLY A 427 34.22 -8.22 26.96
N GLN A 428 34.94 -7.97 25.87
CA GLN A 428 36.05 -7.01 25.89
C GLN A 428 35.56 -5.57 25.79
N ALA A 429 36.33 -4.64 26.35
CA ALA A 429 36.12 -3.21 26.13
C ALA A 429 36.53 -2.86 24.69
N ALA A 430 35.57 -2.57 23.87
CA ALA A 430 35.76 -2.16 22.48
C ALA A 430 35.93 -0.64 22.38
N THR A 431 36.89 -0.21 21.56
CA THR A 431 37.03 1.21 21.18
C THR A 431 36.31 1.44 19.86
N ILE A 432 35.36 2.36 19.82
CA ILE A 432 34.54 2.71 18.67
C ILE A 432 34.94 4.09 18.19
N ASN A 433 35.24 4.20 16.90
CA ASN A 433 35.49 5.45 16.22
C ASN A 433 34.14 6.07 15.84
N VAL A 434 33.81 7.23 16.42
CA VAL A 434 32.60 7.96 16.11
C VAL A 434 32.85 9.03 15.04
N LYS A 435 31.82 9.74 14.61
CA LYS A 435 31.84 10.74 13.54
C LYS A 435 33.13 11.61 13.54
N GLY A 436 33.79 11.71 12.39
CA GLY A 436 34.98 12.54 12.16
C GLY A 436 36.29 11.77 12.20
N PHE A 437 36.27 10.45 12.33
CA PHE A 437 37.44 9.60 12.25
C PHE A 437 37.69 9.12 10.81
N ILE A 438 38.95 9.04 10.39
CA ILE A 438 39.37 8.37 9.15
C ILE A 438 39.78 6.95 9.53
N ASP A 439 39.12 5.96 8.93
CA ASP A 439 39.50 4.55 9.08
C ASP A 439 40.39 4.14 7.88
N ASP A 440 41.68 4.02 8.13
CA ASP A 440 42.64 3.65 7.08
C ASP A 440 42.55 2.16 6.68
N ASN A 441 41.73 1.36 7.38
CA ASN A 441 41.53 -0.07 7.10
C ASN A 441 40.42 -0.35 6.11
N GLN A 442 39.66 0.65 5.72
CA GLN A 442 38.62 0.48 4.72
C GLN A 442 39.23 0.56 3.31
N SER A 443 39.08 -0.50 2.54
CA SER A 443 39.45 -0.56 1.12
C SER A 443 38.22 -0.81 0.27
N SER A 444 38.25 -0.26 -0.94
CA SER A 444 37.20 -0.50 -1.97
C SER A 444 35.85 0.19 -1.72
N LEU A 445 35.81 1.30 -1.00
CA LEU A 445 34.61 2.12 -0.90
C LEU A 445 34.35 2.82 -2.24
N THR A 446 33.12 2.71 -2.75
CA THR A 446 32.66 3.48 -3.90
C THR A 446 32.16 4.84 -3.40
N ALA A 447 32.48 5.92 -4.13
CA ALA A 447 31.99 7.25 -3.80
C ALA A 447 30.46 7.29 -3.72
N GLY A 448 29.91 7.69 -2.57
CA GLY A 448 28.47 7.72 -2.29
C GLY A 448 27.94 6.58 -1.44
N GLN A 449 28.78 5.63 -1.02
CA GLN A 449 28.46 4.69 0.04
C GLN A 449 28.86 5.28 1.42
N SER A 450 27.90 5.49 2.26
CA SER A 450 28.08 5.91 3.66
C SER A 450 27.92 4.72 4.58
#